data_112ed3421dba82398520f8d09797785c
#
_entry.id   112ed3421dba82398520f8d09797785c
#
_cell.length_a   1.000
_cell.length_b   1.000
_cell.length_c   1.000
_cell.angle_alpha   90.00
_cell.angle_beta   90.00
_cell.angle_gamma   90.00
#
_symmetry.space_group_name_H-M   'P 1'
#
loop_
_entity.id
_entity.type
_entity.pdbx_description
1 polymer ?
#
loop_
_entity_poly.entity_id
_entity_poly.type
_entity_poly.pdbx_seq_one_letter_code
_entity_poly.pdbx_strand_id
1 'polypeptide(L)'
;MGIVGNSEVRVDAFDKATGRTKYYEDLVPADALYVRIKHSTIAHGFVKSVDLSEAEKIKGVVKILTCFDVPDIPFPTAGHPWSMDPGHQDIADRYLLNRHVRYYGDDVCAVIAENEVAAMQAVRAIKVEYEELPFVLDAQEAMKDGAPQLHERFPNNVLKHTTMAVGNYAEAIQEPGLIKAEGWYDTPTVQHCHIENHGCFCYEENGRLVVTSSTQIPHIVRRIVGQALGRPWGDIRIVKPYIGGGFGNKQDSLYEPLCAWCCTQVGGRCVRFDCSREETFVSNRVRHAIRIHIISWLRKDGTIAAKKVECFSNQGAYASHGHSIVAKALGSFNQHYPCPNFEGDAYTVFTNRPAAGAMRGYGMPQASFADESHAEECAKAVGMTPLDYRWQNLMKPGYVDGFSHNELYEDSYRQCMEKGMKAIGYEEKVKAYAN
;
A
#
# COMPACT_ATOMS: atom_id res chain seq x y z
N MET A 1 -13.10 -32.84 -21.58
CA MET A 1 -13.99 -31.96 -20.77
C MET A 1 -13.20 -30.71 -20.41
N GLY A 2 -13.74 -29.52 -20.63
CA GLY A 2 -13.05 -28.26 -20.26
C GLY A 2 -13.14 -28.01 -18.75
N ILE A 3 -12.08 -27.46 -18.16
CA ILE A 3 -12.05 -27.06 -16.75
C ILE A 3 -12.91 -25.79 -16.53
N VAL A 4 -12.98 -24.95 -17.56
CA VAL A 4 -13.74 -23.68 -17.50
C VAL A 4 -15.24 -23.96 -17.37
N GLY A 5 -15.88 -23.32 -16.40
CA GLY A 5 -17.29 -23.48 -16.09
C GLY A 5 -17.64 -24.62 -15.12
N ASN A 6 -16.64 -25.38 -14.66
CA ASN A 6 -16.80 -26.40 -13.62
C ASN A 6 -16.29 -25.91 -12.28
N SER A 7 -16.91 -26.38 -11.19
CA SER A 7 -16.44 -26.13 -9.83
C SER A 7 -15.34 -27.14 -9.49
N GLU A 8 -14.09 -26.66 -9.41
CA GLU A 8 -12.93 -27.47 -9.03
C GLU A 8 -12.56 -27.22 -7.56
N VAL A 9 -12.18 -28.28 -6.86
CA VAL A 9 -11.72 -28.16 -5.48
C VAL A 9 -10.31 -27.55 -5.47
N ARG A 10 -10.10 -26.52 -4.67
CA ARG A 10 -8.76 -25.92 -4.49
C ARG A 10 -7.79 -26.97 -3.94
N VAL A 11 -6.60 -27.05 -4.51
CA VAL A 11 -5.55 -28.02 -4.13
C VAL A 11 -5.10 -27.87 -2.66
N ASP A 12 -5.24 -26.69 -2.07
CA ASP A 12 -4.84 -26.38 -0.69
C ASP A 12 -6.02 -26.35 0.30
N ALA A 13 -7.25 -26.62 -0.15
CA ALA A 13 -8.45 -26.45 0.68
C ALA A 13 -8.51 -27.47 1.83
N PHE A 14 -8.18 -28.72 1.55
CA PHE A 14 -8.27 -29.81 2.52
C PHE A 14 -7.28 -29.60 3.70
N ASP A 15 -6.02 -29.29 3.40
CA ASP A 15 -5.00 -29.07 4.42
C ASP A 15 -5.30 -27.85 5.27
N LYS A 16 -5.83 -26.76 4.66
CA LYS A 16 -6.29 -25.59 5.42
C LYS A 16 -7.47 -25.89 6.32
N ALA A 17 -8.48 -26.61 5.82
CA ALA A 17 -9.67 -26.94 6.59
C ALA A 17 -9.39 -27.91 7.74
N THR A 18 -8.37 -28.76 7.61
CA THR A 18 -8.01 -29.79 8.62
C THR A 18 -6.85 -29.36 9.53
N GLY A 19 -6.31 -28.16 9.40
CA GLY A 19 -5.20 -27.66 10.20
C GLY A 19 -3.83 -28.28 9.89
N ARG A 20 -3.68 -28.94 8.74
CA ARG A 20 -2.41 -29.55 8.30
C ARG A 20 -1.46 -28.57 7.64
N THR A 21 -1.99 -27.45 7.19
CA THR A 21 -1.20 -26.38 6.56
C THR A 21 -0.13 -25.85 7.50
N LYS A 22 1.09 -25.72 6.98
CA LYS A 22 2.22 -25.15 7.72
C LYS A 22 2.48 -23.71 7.28
N TYR A 23 2.52 -22.81 8.24
CA TYR A 23 2.88 -21.40 8.08
C TYR A 23 4.35 -21.19 8.45
N TYR A 24 4.88 -19.95 8.26
CA TYR A 24 6.31 -19.73 8.50
C TYR A 24 6.72 -20.02 9.96
N GLU A 25 5.86 -19.68 10.94
CA GLU A 25 6.12 -19.95 12.36
C GLU A 25 6.26 -21.44 12.70
N ASP A 26 5.49 -22.29 12.01
CA ASP A 26 5.57 -23.74 12.16
C ASP A 26 6.88 -24.34 11.62
N LEU A 27 7.64 -23.58 10.87
CA LEU A 27 8.86 -24.01 10.18
C LEU A 27 10.14 -23.42 10.81
N VAL A 28 10.01 -22.53 11.79
CA VAL A 28 11.16 -21.90 12.45
C VAL A 28 11.94 -22.96 13.25
N PRO A 29 13.26 -23.11 13.05
CA PRO A 29 14.11 -23.96 13.87
C PRO A 29 14.06 -23.55 15.36
N ALA A 30 14.11 -24.57 16.26
CA ALA A 30 13.97 -24.34 17.70
C ALA A 30 15.13 -23.53 18.32
N ASP A 31 16.29 -23.53 17.67
CA ASP A 31 17.51 -22.82 18.07
C ASP A 31 17.67 -21.44 17.39
N ALA A 32 16.64 -20.96 16.70
CA ALA A 32 16.66 -19.66 16.04
C ALA A 32 16.79 -18.51 17.05
N LEU A 33 17.69 -17.56 16.76
CA LEU A 33 17.83 -16.33 17.51
C LEU A 33 16.68 -15.36 17.17
N TYR A 34 16.26 -14.57 18.14
CA TYR A 34 15.18 -13.61 17.99
C TYR A 34 15.73 -12.23 17.61
N VAL A 35 15.17 -11.64 16.57
CA VAL A 35 15.41 -10.26 16.18
C VAL A 35 14.23 -9.39 16.64
N ARG A 36 14.53 -8.27 17.30
CA ARG A 36 13.54 -7.24 17.62
C ARG A 36 14.08 -5.87 17.21
N ILE A 37 13.18 -4.97 16.82
CA ILE A 37 13.56 -3.65 16.27
C ILE A 37 13.25 -2.55 17.28
N LYS A 38 14.19 -1.64 17.46
CA LYS A 38 13.97 -0.34 18.12
C LYS A 38 13.49 0.64 17.07
N HIS A 39 12.22 1.02 17.17
CA HIS A 39 11.61 2.01 16.30
C HIS A 39 11.84 3.44 16.81
N SER A 40 11.80 4.40 15.89
CA SER A 40 11.83 5.83 16.19
C SER A 40 10.60 6.26 17.00
N THR A 41 10.84 7.16 17.94
CA THR A 41 9.80 7.79 18.77
C THR A 41 9.50 9.24 18.36
N ILE A 42 10.13 9.72 17.27
CA ILE A 42 9.89 11.04 16.69
C ILE A 42 9.31 10.91 15.27
N ALA A 43 8.67 11.96 14.82
CA ALA A 43 8.07 12.00 13.49
C ALA A 43 9.08 12.29 12.36
N HIS A 44 10.13 13.09 12.64
CA HIS A 44 11.14 13.49 11.66
C HIS A 44 12.41 13.96 12.35
N GLY A 45 13.56 13.52 11.85
CA GLY A 45 14.85 13.98 12.37
C GLY A 45 16.00 13.03 12.09
N PHE A 46 17.15 13.31 12.70
CA PHE A 46 18.34 12.48 12.61
C PHE A 46 18.67 11.82 13.94
N VAL A 47 19.07 10.55 13.89
CA VAL A 47 19.69 9.87 15.02
C VAL A 47 21.08 10.48 15.25
N LYS A 48 21.29 11.11 16.43
CA LYS A 48 22.58 11.66 16.84
C LYS A 48 23.48 10.62 17.47
N SER A 49 22.92 9.90 18.44
CA SER A 49 23.63 8.87 19.17
C SER A 49 22.68 7.77 19.65
N VAL A 50 23.26 6.60 19.92
CA VAL A 50 22.56 5.45 20.48
C VAL A 50 23.37 4.96 21.68
N ASP A 51 22.77 4.96 22.88
CA ASP A 51 23.36 4.40 24.10
C ASP A 51 22.91 2.94 24.27
N LEU A 52 23.84 2.01 24.14
CA LEU A 52 23.66 0.58 24.26
C LEU A 52 24.07 0.00 25.62
N SER A 53 24.64 0.84 26.52
CA SER A 53 25.34 0.44 27.73
C SER A 53 24.53 -0.49 28.68
N GLU A 54 23.23 -0.27 28.78
CA GLU A 54 22.33 -1.12 29.57
C GLU A 54 21.79 -2.32 28.77
N ALA A 55 21.59 -2.14 27.47
CA ALA A 55 21.06 -3.22 26.62
C ALA A 55 22.08 -4.37 26.45
N GLU A 56 23.37 -4.06 26.34
CA GLU A 56 24.45 -5.05 26.19
C GLU A 56 24.67 -5.92 27.44
N LYS A 57 24.28 -5.43 28.63
CA LYS A 57 24.37 -6.17 29.89
C LYS A 57 23.29 -7.26 30.04
N ILE A 58 22.26 -7.25 29.22
CA ILE A 58 21.13 -8.17 29.33
C ILE A 58 21.57 -9.55 28.89
N LYS A 59 21.44 -10.51 29.80
CA LYS A 59 21.80 -11.92 29.53
C LYS A 59 20.97 -12.49 28.39
N GLY A 60 21.64 -13.08 27.41
CA GLY A 60 21.02 -13.65 26.22
C GLY A 60 21.01 -12.71 25.02
N VAL A 61 21.46 -11.45 25.15
CA VAL A 61 21.74 -10.57 24.00
C VAL A 61 23.01 -11.09 23.30
N VAL A 62 22.92 -11.34 22.02
CA VAL A 62 24.00 -11.84 21.16
C VAL A 62 24.68 -10.70 20.43
N LYS A 63 23.91 -9.81 19.83
CA LYS A 63 24.40 -8.64 19.09
C LYS A 63 23.35 -7.55 19.01
N ILE A 64 23.78 -6.31 19.02
CA ILE A 64 22.95 -5.13 18.74
C ILE A 64 23.54 -4.44 17.51
N LEU A 65 22.68 -4.07 16.56
CA LEU A 65 23.03 -3.31 15.37
C LEU A 65 22.28 -1.98 15.42
N THR A 66 22.97 -0.90 15.14
CA THR A 66 22.40 0.45 15.05
C THR A 66 22.36 0.92 13.59
N CYS A 67 21.72 2.03 13.34
CA CYS A 67 21.74 2.68 12.03
C CYS A 67 23.14 3.15 11.59
N PHE A 68 24.16 3.06 12.45
CA PHE A 68 25.57 3.35 12.14
C PHE A 68 26.34 2.10 11.73
N ASP A 69 25.81 0.89 11.96
CA ASP A 69 26.46 -0.40 11.75
C ASP A 69 25.99 -1.14 10.48
N VAL A 70 25.10 -0.54 9.73
CA VAL A 70 24.52 -1.13 8.51
C VAL A 70 25.09 -0.49 7.24
N PRO A 71 25.11 -1.21 6.10
CA PRO A 71 25.52 -0.62 4.82
C PRO A 71 24.65 0.57 4.43
N ASP A 72 25.25 1.62 3.90
CA ASP A 72 24.57 2.79 3.33
C ASP A 72 24.09 2.47 1.89
N ILE A 73 23.27 1.44 1.76
CA ILE A 73 22.74 0.98 0.48
C ILE A 73 21.21 1.14 0.50
N PRO A 74 20.67 2.10 -0.26
CA PRO A 74 19.23 2.24 -0.39
C PRO A 74 18.64 1.12 -1.23
N PHE A 75 17.45 0.65 -0.86
CA PHE A 75 16.71 -0.36 -1.61
C PHE A 75 15.22 -0.01 -1.71
N PRO A 76 14.53 -0.49 -2.76
CA PRO A 76 13.09 -0.36 -2.88
C PRO A 76 12.40 -1.42 -2.03
N THR A 77 11.13 -1.21 -1.67
CA THR A 77 10.33 -2.24 -0.98
C THR A 77 9.20 -2.80 -1.84
N ALA A 78 8.81 -2.07 -2.89
CA ALA A 78 7.67 -2.43 -3.73
C ALA A 78 7.84 -3.72 -4.54
N GLY A 79 6.72 -4.38 -4.77
CA GLY A 79 6.64 -5.69 -5.43
C GLY A 79 6.46 -5.63 -6.95
N HIS A 80 7.07 -4.67 -7.66
CA HIS A 80 7.01 -4.65 -9.13
C HIS A 80 8.09 -5.53 -9.78
N PRO A 81 7.85 -6.05 -11.00
CA PRO A 81 8.87 -6.75 -11.78
C PRO A 81 10.11 -5.88 -12.02
N TRP A 82 11.27 -6.51 -12.09
CA TRP A 82 12.49 -5.79 -12.45
C TRP A 82 12.40 -5.25 -13.88
N SER A 83 12.84 -4.01 -14.07
CA SER A 83 13.00 -3.38 -15.38
C SER A 83 14.45 -2.94 -15.60
N MET A 84 14.94 -3.08 -16.81
CA MET A 84 16.22 -2.52 -17.25
C MET A 84 16.12 -1.01 -17.48
N ASP A 85 14.93 -0.49 -17.72
CA ASP A 85 14.66 0.93 -17.84
C ASP A 85 14.59 1.57 -16.45
N PRO A 86 15.50 2.50 -16.11
CA PRO A 86 15.49 3.20 -14.82
C PRO A 86 14.17 3.92 -14.51
N GLY A 87 13.47 4.41 -15.54
CA GLY A 87 12.16 5.07 -15.39
C GLY A 87 11.03 4.15 -14.94
N HIS A 88 11.22 2.83 -15.05
CA HIS A 88 10.28 1.81 -14.64
C HIS A 88 10.74 0.99 -13.42
N GLN A 89 11.86 1.39 -12.80
CA GLN A 89 12.34 0.75 -11.58
C GLN A 89 11.62 1.33 -10.34
N ASP A 90 11.46 0.47 -9.33
CA ASP A 90 10.98 0.91 -8.03
C ASP A 90 11.98 1.87 -7.37
N ILE A 91 11.46 2.83 -6.61
CA ILE A 91 12.25 3.86 -5.97
C ILE A 91 12.96 3.28 -4.75
N ALA A 92 14.29 3.30 -4.77
CA ALA A 92 15.13 2.92 -3.65
C ALA A 92 15.23 4.11 -2.68
N ASP A 93 14.47 4.06 -1.60
CA ASP A 93 14.39 5.13 -0.60
C ASP A 93 14.44 4.64 0.85
N ARG A 94 14.53 3.31 1.06
CA ARG A 94 14.65 2.69 2.37
C ARG A 94 16.03 2.11 2.60
N TYR A 95 16.48 2.11 3.87
CA TYR A 95 17.71 1.47 4.35
C TYR A 95 17.39 0.35 5.32
N LEU A 96 18.38 -0.50 5.64
CA LEU A 96 18.20 -1.58 6.63
C LEU A 96 17.81 -1.03 8.00
N LEU A 97 18.50 0.04 8.45
CA LEU A 97 18.16 0.84 9.62
C LEU A 97 18.39 2.32 9.25
N ASN A 98 17.52 3.20 9.70
CA ASN A 98 17.46 4.57 9.23
C ASN A 98 18.12 5.55 10.21
N ARG A 99 19.18 6.23 9.78
CA ARG A 99 19.77 7.37 10.50
C ARG A 99 18.91 8.63 10.36
N HIS A 100 18.34 8.85 9.18
CA HIS A 100 17.32 9.88 8.94
C HIS A 100 15.95 9.24 9.10
N VAL A 101 15.32 9.44 10.25
CA VAL A 101 13.97 8.95 10.54
C VAL A 101 12.94 9.91 9.96
N ARG A 102 11.94 9.36 9.27
CA ARG A 102 10.94 10.11 8.52
C ARG A 102 9.52 9.94 9.02
N TYR A 103 9.30 9.02 9.97
CA TYR A 103 8.00 8.86 10.63
C TYR A 103 8.17 8.19 12.00
N TYR A 104 7.17 8.35 12.86
CA TYR A 104 7.09 7.62 14.13
C TYR A 104 6.92 6.11 13.84
N GLY A 105 7.92 5.32 14.23
CA GLY A 105 7.94 3.90 13.93
C GLY A 105 8.97 3.48 12.88
N ASP A 106 9.84 4.38 12.42
CA ASP A 106 10.95 4.06 11.52
C ASP A 106 12.03 3.22 12.23
N ASP A 107 12.70 2.33 11.51
CA ASP A 107 13.62 1.35 12.09
C ASP A 107 15.00 1.99 12.41
N VAL A 108 15.44 1.93 13.68
CA VAL A 108 16.67 2.58 14.13
C VAL A 108 17.75 1.60 14.58
N CYS A 109 17.38 0.58 15.39
CA CYS A 109 18.29 -0.46 15.84
C CYS A 109 17.64 -1.84 15.73
N ALA A 110 18.47 -2.89 15.64
CA ALA A 110 18.04 -4.28 15.68
C ALA A 110 18.80 -5.02 16.79
N VAL A 111 18.08 -5.74 17.64
CA VAL A 111 18.64 -6.58 18.69
C VAL A 111 18.53 -8.03 18.30
N ILE A 112 19.60 -8.78 18.37
CA ILE A 112 19.65 -10.23 18.17
C ILE A 112 19.91 -10.89 19.53
N ALA A 113 19.03 -11.78 19.97
CA ALA A 113 19.11 -12.43 21.26
C ALA A 113 18.73 -13.91 21.21
N GLU A 114 19.12 -14.69 22.22
CA GLU A 114 18.82 -16.12 22.35
C GLU A 114 17.32 -16.42 22.58
N ASN A 115 16.58 -15.45 23.10
CA ASN A 115 15.15 -15.58 23.34
C ASN A 115 14.45 -14.23 23.22
N GLU A 116 13.13 -14.29 23.06
CA GLU A 116 12.30 -13.13 22.82
C GLU A 116 12.32 -12.13 23.99
N VAL A 117 12.33 -12.62 25.23
CA VAL A 117 12.30 -11.77 26.42
C VAL A 117 13.56 -10.92 26.51
N ALA A 118 14.75 -11.52 26.29
CA ALA A 118 16.02 -10.81 26.26
C ALA A 118 16.03 -9.75 25.14
N ALA A 119 15.56 -10.09 23.94
CA ALA A 119 15.46 -9.15 22.82
C ALA A 119 14.56 -7.94 23.14
N MET A 120 13.37 -8.18 23.71
CA MET A 120 12.44 -7.11 24.09
C MET A 120 12.97 -6.24 25.24
N GLN A 121 13.62 -6.83 26.24
CA GLN A 121 14.25 -6.08 27.33
C GLN A 121 15.36 -5.17 26.79
N ALA A 122 16.20 -5.67 25.89
CA ALA A 122 17.27 -4.93 25.28
C ALA A 122 16.73 -3.76 24.43
N VAL A 123 15.72 -3.97 23.60
CA VAL A 123 15.07 -2.90 22.83
C VAL A 123 14.55 -1.78 23.74
N ARG A 124 13.99 -2.12 24.91
CA ARG A 124 13.51 -1.12 25.88
C ARG A 124 14.65 -0.36 26.56
N ALA A 125 15.78 -1.03 26.81
CA ALA A 125 16.95 -0.43 27.44
C ALA A 125 17.75 0.51 26.52
N ILE A 126 17.65 0.33 25.19
CA ILE A 126 18.31 1.22 24.21
C ILE A 126 17.74 2.62 24.31
N LYS A 127 18.64 3.62 24.47
CA LYS A 127 18.29 5.05 24.43
C LYS A 127 18.80 5.66 23.14
N VAL A 128 17.95 6.41 22.46
CA VAL A 128 18.29 7.09 21.20
C VAL A 128 18.14 8.59 21.41
N GLU A 129 19.16 9.33 21.04
CA GLU A 129 19.14 10.79 21.01
C GLU A 129 18.88 11.24 19.57
N TYR A 130 17.96 12.17 19.40
CA TYR A 130 17.56 12.69 18.10
C TYR A 130 17.85 14.18 17.97
N GLU A 131 18.11 14.59 16.74
CA GLU A 131 17.94 15.96 16.27
C GLU A 131 16.61 16.05 15.56
N GLU A 132 15.61 16.61 16.23
CA GLU A 132 14.25 16.69 15.68
C GLU A 132 14.16 17.77 14.59
N LEU A 133 13.42 17.47 13.53
CA LEU A 133 13.13 18.37 12.42
C LEU A 133 11.63 18.66 12.36
N PRO A 134 11.21 19.77 11.76
CA PRO A 134 9.80 20.00 11.42
C PRO A 134 9.21 18.87 10.58
N PHE A 135 7.93 18.57 10.79
CA PHE A 135 7.23 17.48 10.09
C PHE A 135 5.91 17.94 9.49
N VAL A 136 5.40 17.18 8.52
CA VAL A 136 4.13 17.44 7.85
C VAL A 136 3.35 16.13 7.69
N LEU A 137 2.05 16.14 8.01
CA LEU A 137 1.19 14.96 8.00
C LEU A 137 0.09 14.99 6.95
N ASP A 138 -0.20 16.16 6.40
CA ASP A 138 -1.21 16.37 5.36
C ASP A 138 -0.57 16.49 3.99
N ALA A 139 -1.14 15.80 2.97
CA ALA A 139 -0.57 15.76 1.64
C ALA A 139 -0.60 17.12 0.93
N GLN A 140 -1.69 17.90 1.07
CA GLN A 140 -1.79 19.19 0.42
C GLN A 140 -0.90 20.24 1.09
N GLU A 141 -0.76 20.18 2.44
CA GLU A 141 0.20 21.03 3.17
C GLU A 141 1.65 20.68 2.81
N ALA A 142 1.96 19.40 2.59
CA ALA A 142 3.31 18.96 2.21
C ALA A 142 3.75 19.46 0.81
N MET A 143 2.79 19.76 -0.06
CA MET A 143 3.06 20.28 -1.41
C MET A 143 3.35 21.79 -1.43
N LYS A 144 3.10 22.52 -0.34
CA LYS A 144 3.28 23.97 -0.30
C LYS A 144 4.75 24.37 -0.27
N ASP A 145 5.06 25.52 -0.82
CA ASP A 145 6.39 26.09 -0.74
C ASP A 145 6.80 26.30 0.73
N GLY A 146 8.03 25.86 1.07
CA GLY A 146 8.55 25.95 2.42
C GLY A 146 8.08 24.85 3.38
N ALA A 147 7.29 23.89 2.93
CA ALA A 147 6.95 22.70 3.73
C ALA A 147 8.20 21.86 4.06
N PRO A 148 8.21 21.14 5.20
CA PRO A 148 9.30 20.22 5.54
C PRO A 148 9.53 19.21 4.41
N GLN A 149 10.78 19.12 3.92
CA GLN A 149 11.16 18.25 2.79
C GLN A 149 11.60 16.88 3.33
N LEU A 150 10.93 15.81 2.90
CA LEU A 150 11.24 14.45 3.35
C LEU A 150 12.37 13.79 2.53
N HIS A 151 12.35 13.99 1.22
CA HIS A 151 13.34 13.44 0.29
C HIS A 151 13.79 14.54 -0.66
N GLU A 152 15.07 14.91 -0.64
CA GLU A 152 15.64 16.03 -1.43
C GLU A 152 15.38 15.94 -2.93
N ARG A 153 15.33 14.72 -3.47
CA ARG A 153 15.11 14.47 -4.91
C ARG A 153 13.66 14.67 -5.39
N PHE A 154 12.71 14.92 -4.46
CA PHE A 154 11.30 15.09 -4.81
C PHE A 154 10.78 16.47 -4.36
N PRO A 155 10.94 17.51 -5.19
CA PRO A 155 10.48 18.86 -4.86
C PRO A 155 9.02 18.88 -4.39
N ASN A 156 8.73 19.70 -3.38
CA ASN A 156 7.40 19.83 -2.78
C ASN A 156 6.80 18.49 -2.32
N ASN A 157 7.67 17.53 -1.95
CA ASN A 157 7.29 16.18 -1.54
C ASN A 157 6.47 15.39 -2.56
N VAL A 158 6.41 15.81 -3.82
CA VAL A 158 5.63 15.13 -4.86
C VAL A 158 6.42 13.97 -5.43
N LEU A 159 6.05 12.75 -5.04
CA LEU A 159 6.62 11.50 -5.57
C LEU A 159 6.28 11.35 -7.05
N LYS A 160 5.02 11.58 -7.40
CA LYS A 160 4.54 11.52 -8.79
C LYS A 160 3.29 12.37 -8.98
N HIS A 161 3.22 13.05 -10.10
CA HIS A 161 2.01 13.65 -10.66
C HIS A 161 1.62 12.85 -11.90
N THR A 162 0.38 12.40 -11.95
CA THR A 162 -0.20 11.66 -13.08
C THR A 162 -1.38 12.46 -13.62
N THR A 163 -1.40 12.67 -14.92
CA THR A 163 -2.51 13.34 -15.63
C THR A 163 -3.20 12.37 -16.56
N MET A 164 -4.50 12.50 -16.71
CA MET A 164 -5.32 11.72 -17.65
C MET A 164 -6.35 12.63 -18.30
N ALA A 165 -6.52 12.51 -19.62
CA ALA A 165 -7.51 13.31 -20.35
C ALA A 165 -8.16 12.50 -21.46
N VAL A 166 -9.46 12.73 -21.67
CA VAL A 166 -10.25 12.24 -22.80
C VAL A 166 -11.08 13.41 -23.33
N GLY A 167 -11.18 13.59 -24.66
CA GLY A 167 -11.92 14.69 -25.25
C GLY A 167 -11.31 16.06 -24.97
N ASN A 168 -12.15 17.09 -24.81
CA ASN A 168 -11.75 18.47 -24.53
C ASN A 168 -12.61 19.07 -23.41
N TYR A 169 -12.14 18.92 -22.16
CA TYR A 169 -12.84 19.44 -20.98
C TYR A 169 -13.09 20.96 -21.06
N ALA A 170 -12.07 21.71 -21.43
CA ALA A 170 -12.14 23.19 -21.44
C ALA A 170 -13.17 23.72 -22.45
N GLU A 171 -13.37 23.06 -23.58
CA GLU A 171 -14.40 23.37 -24.57
C GLU A 171 -15.77 22.90 -24.10
N ALA A 172 -15.88 21.69 -23.59
CA ALA A 172 -17.15 21.08 -23.21
C ALA A 172 -17.88 21.86 -22.09
N ILE A 173 -17.17 22.46 -21.16
CA ILE A 173 -17.76 23.27 -20.07
C ILE A 173 -18.33 24.59 -20.53
N GLN A 174 -18.11 24.99 -21.80
CA GLN A 174 -18.70 26.22 -22.39
C GLN A 174 -20.11 25.98 -22.97
N GLU A 175 -20.58 24.73 -22.99
CA GLU A 175 -21.93 24.38 -23.44
C GLU A 175 -22.97 25.10 -22.58
N PRO A 176 -23.92 25.89 -23.18
CA PRO A 176 -24.89 26.67 -22.41
C PRO A 176 -25.87 25.78 -21.65
N GLY A 177 -26.19 26.18 -20.42
CA GLY A 177 -27.23 25.53 -19.62
C GLY A 177 -26.80 24.24 -18.88
N LEU A 178 -25.50 24.01 -18.79
CA LEU A 178 -24.94 22.94 -17.94
C LEU A 178 -25.20 23.22 -16.46
N ILE A 179 -25.41 22.15 -15.72
CA ILE A 179 -25.60 22.14 -14.27
C ILE A 179 -24.30 21.59 -13.66
N LYS A 180 -23.69 22.35 -12.75
CA LYS A 180 -22.47 21.94 -12.04
C LYS A 180 -22.83 21.13 -10.79
N ALA A 181 -22.25 19.96 -10.63
CA ALA A 181 -22.16 19.22 -9.37
C ALA A 181 -20.68 19.15 -8.93
N GLU A 182 -20.40 19.45 -7.67
CA GLU A 182 -19.03 19.52 -7.14
C GLU A 182 -18.98 18.97 -5.72
N GLY A 183 -17.93 18.19 -5.41
CA GLY A 183 -17.77 17.62 -4.08
C GLY A 183 -16.33 17.26 -3.75
N TRP A 184 -16.05 17.24 -2.42
CA TRP A 184 -14.81 16.73 -1.84
C TRP A 184 -15.10 15.45 -1.07
N TYR A 185 -14.28 14.43 -1.27
CA TYR A 185 -14.44 13.10 -0.67
C TYR A 185 -13.13 12.65 -0.04
N ASP A 186 -13.15 12.37 1.25
CA ASP A 186 -11.98 11.96 2.01
C ASP A 186 -12.09 10.48 2.41
N THR A 187 -11.04 9.71 2.15
CA THR A 187 -10.92 8.33 2.62
C THR A 187 -9.80 8.21 3.63
N PRO A 188 -9.99 7.49 4.76
CA PRO A 188 -8.99 7.40 5.82
C PRO A 188 -7.87 6.42 5.48
N THR A 189 -6.77 6.54 6.22
CA THR A 189 -5.76 5.48 6.34
C THR A 189 -6.38 4.25 7.03
N VAL A 190 -6.14 3.05 6.46
CA VAL A 190 -6.66 1.78 7.01
C VAL A 190 -5.54 0.74 7.06
N GLN A 191 -5.44 -0.01 8.18
CA GLN A 191 -4.52 -1.13 8.32
C GLN A 191 -5.18 -2.41 7.80
N HIS A 192 -4.40 -3.29 7.16
CA HIS A 192 -4.86 -4.57 6.58
C HIS A 192 -5.37 -5.56 7.62
N CYS A 193 -4.80 -5.55 8.82
CA CYS A 193 -5.17 -6.39 9.95
C CYS A 193 -5.24 -7.90 9.62
N HIS A 194 -4.32 -8.40 8.79
CA HIS A 194 -4.22 -9.84 8.51
C HIS A 194 -3.91 -10.61 9.81
N ILE A 195 -4.48 -11.82 9.96
CA ILE A 195 -4.37 -12.61 11.20
C ILE A 195 -2.90 -12.97 11.47
N GLU A 196 -2.21 -13.56 10.49
CA GLU A 196 -0.77 -13.79 10.54
C GLU A 196 -0.02 -12.48 10.29
N ASN A 197 0.70 -11.97 11.28
CA ASN A 197 1.55 -10.78 11.13
C ASN A 197 2.69 -11.03 10.12
N HIS A 198 3.47 -9.99 9.76
CA HIS A 198 4.70 -10.21 9.02
C HIS A 198 5.68 -11.01 9.86
N GLY A 199 6.34 -11.94 9.21
CA GLY A 199 7.41 -12.70 9.83
C GLY A 199 8.26 -13.42 8.81
N CYS A 200 9.52 -13.62 9.18
CA CYS A 200 10.49 -14.35 8.40
C CYS A 200 11.58 -14.92 9.31
N PHE A 201 12.27 -15.94 8.82
CA PHE A 201 13.54 -16.37 9.40
C PHE A 201 14.58 -16.61 8.30
N CYS A 202 15.84 -16.46 8.66
CA CYS A 202 16.95 -16.55 7.73
C CYS A 202 18.08 -17.35 8.34
N TYR A 203 18.76 -18.18 7.52
CA TYR A 203 19.98 -18.91 7.86
C TYR A 203 20.85 -19.08 6.63
N GLU A 204 22.14 -19.41 6.82
CA GLU A 204 23.02 -19.77 5.72
C GLU A 204 23.12 -21.30 5.57
N GLU A 205 22.96 -21.75 4.33
CA GLU A 205 23.10 -23.15 3.95
C GLU A 205 23.85 -23.26 2.62
N ASN A 206 24.93 -24.05 2.60
CA ASN A 206 25.75 -24.28 1.39
C ASN A 206 26.16 -22.97 0.66
N GLY A 207 26.53 -21.95 1.42
CA GLY A 207 26.95 -20.63 0.90
C GLY A 207 25.81 -19.74 0.42
N ARG A 208 24.55 -20.13 0.62
CA ARG A 208 23.36 -19.33 0.29
C ARG A 208 22.65 -18.84 1.53
N LEU A 209 22.14 -17.60 1.45
CA LEU A 209 21.14 -17.11 2.38
C LEU A 209 19.78 -17.71 2.04
N VAL A 210 19.20 -18.46 2.97
CA VAL A 210 17.84 -19.02 2.85
C VAL A 210 16.91 -18.19 3.71
N VAL A 211 15.96 -17.52 3.09
CA VAL A 211 14.95 -16.70 3.78
C VAL A 211 13.58 -17.34 3.60
N THR A 212 13.00 -17.80 4.70
CA THR A 212 11.61 -18.27 4.73
C THR A 212 10.73 -17.11 5.20
N SER A 213 9.78 -16.69 4.38
CA SER A 213 8.97 -15.49 4.66
C SER A 213 7.50 -15.68 4.30
N SER A 214 6.65 -15.12 5.15
CA SER A 214 5.23 -14.91 4.90
C SER A 214 5.04 -13.76 3.88
N THR A 215 5.45 -13.98 2.63
CA THR A 215 5.43 -13.00 1.54
C THR A 215 4.48 -13.38 0.40
N GLN A 216 3.91 -12.39 -0.28
CA GLN A 216 3.15 -12.58 -1.52
C GLN A 216 4.04 -12.60 -2.78
N ILE A 217 5.32 -12.16 -2.67
CA ILE A 217 6.21 -11.81 -3.79
C ILE A 217 7.62 -12.44 -3.66
N PRO A 218 7.76 -13.77 -3.54
CA PRO A 218 9.05 -14.40 -3.20
C PRO A 218 10.18 -14.07 -4.19
N HIS A 219 9.89 -13.96 -5.48
CA HIS A 219 10.91 -13.63 -6.47
C HIS A 219 11.44 -12.20 -6.32
N ILE A 220 10.59 -11.28 -5.94
CA ILE A 220 10.94 -9.88 -5.75
C ILE A 220 11.67 -9.70 -4.41
N VAL A 221 11.25 -10.40 -3.34
CA VAL A 221 11.99 -10.45 -2.07
C VAL A 221 13.44 -10.88 -2.31
N ARG A 222 13.68 -11.91 -3.16
CA ARG A 222 15.05 -12.33 -3.53
C ARG A 222 15.87 -11.19 -4.11
N ARG A 223 15.29 -10.45 -5.05
CA ARG A 223 15.92 -9.27 -5.65
C ARG A 223 16.24 -8.20 -4.60
N ILE A 224 15.24 -7.83 -3.80
CA ILE A 224 15.36 -6.73 -2.82
C ILE A 224 16.39 -7.08 -1.74
N VAL A 225 16.38 -8.30 -1.21
CA VAL A 225 17.41 -8.77 -0.28
C VAL A 225 18.81 -8.67 -0.91
N GLY A 226 18.94 -9.09 -2.17
CA GLY A 226 20.22 -8.96 -2.89
C GLY A 226 20.67 -7.52 -3.06
N GLN A 227 19.75 -6.60 -3.41
CA GLN A 227 20.03 -5.17 -3.52
C GLN A 227 20.44 -4.57 -2.18
N ALA A 228 19.69 -4.82 -1.11
CA ALA A 228 19.95 -4.27 0.22
C ALA A 228 21.28 -4.74 0.83
N LEU A 229 21.72 -5.97 0.52
CA LEU A 229 22.95 -6.55 1.03
C LEU A 229 24.13 -6.44 0.06
N GLY A 230 23.92 -5.94 -1.13
CA GLY A 230 24.96 -5.94 -2.18
C GLY A 230 25.38 -7.35 -2.61
N ARG A 231 24.50 -8.38 -2.50
CA ARG A 231 24.78 -9.78 -2.87
C ARG A 231 24.14 -10.19 -4.19
N PRO A 232 24.76 -11.08 -4.97
CA PRO A 232 24.14 -11.67 -6.16
C PRO A 232 22.83 -12.39 -5.80
N TRP A 233 21.82 -12.26 -6.65
CA TRP A 233 20.50 -12.90 -6.42
C TRP A 233 20.61 -14.44 -6.45
N GLY A 234 21.62 -15.01 -7.12
CA GLY A 234 21.89 -16.44 -7.14
C GLY A 234 22.28 -17.03 -5.78
N ASP A 235 22.81 -16.18 -4.88
CA ASP A 235 23.24 -16.56 -3.54
C ASP A 235 22.12 -16.49 -2.50
N ILE A 236 20.88 -16.20 -2.95
CA ILE A 236 19.72 -16.01 -2.10
C ILE A 236 18.62 -16.97 -2.56
N ARG A 237 18.06 -17.71 -1.62
CA ARG A 237 16.90 -18.59 -1.80
C ARG A 237 15.75 -18.09 -0.93
N ILE A 238 14.61 -17.82 -1.54
CA ILE A 238 13.39 -17.50 -0.80
C ILE A 238 12.47 -18.72 -0.76
N VAL A 239 12.02 -19.06 0.43
CA VAL A 239 11.02 -20.09 0.67
C VAL A 239 9.73 -19.41 1.11
N LYS A 240 8.66 -19.62 0.35
CA LYS A 240 7.34 -19.09 0.61
C LYS A 240 6.41 -20.21 1.07
N PRO A 241 6.13 -20.33 2.37
CA PRO A 241 5.10 -21.24 2.88
C PRO A 241 3.68 -20.70 2.58
N TYR A 242 2.68 -21.31 3.15
CA TYR A 242 1.34 -20.74 3.15
C TYR A 242 1.30 -19.41 3.92
N ILE A 243 0.37 -18.52 3.55
CA ILE A 243 0.24 -17.18 4.13
C ILE A 243 -1.10 -17.08 4.85
N GLY A 244 -1.08 -16.63 6.10
CA GLY A 244 -2.25 -16.40 6.96
C GLY A 244 -2.92 -15.05 6.73
N GLY A 245 -3.02 -14.63 5.46
CA GLY A 245 -3.54 -13.35 5.03
C GLY A 245 -2.44 -12.35 4.67
N GLY A 246 -2.70 -11.49 3.71
CA GLY A 246 -1.75 -10.46 3.27
C GLY A 246 -2.49 -9.24 2.73
N PHE A 247 -3.50 -9.45 1.90
CA PHE A 247 -4.37 -8.41 1.31
C PHE A 247 -3.61 -7.29 0.59
N GLY A 248 -2.38 -7.55 0.16
CA GLY A 248 -1.47 -6.57 -0.42
C GLY A 248 -0.35 -6.11 0.50
N ASN A 249 -0.51 -6.16 1.83
CA ASN A 249 0.52 -5.72 2.77
C ASN A 249 1.84 -6.49 2.59
N LYS A 250 1.76 -7.79 2.32
CA LYS A 250 2.91 -8.66 2.10
C LYS A 250 3.41 -8.64 0.62
N GLN A 251 3.08 -7.59 -0.13
CA GLN A 251 3.65 -7.26 -1.44
C GLN A 251 4.82 -6.26 -1.36
N ASP A 252 5.23 -5.88 -0.15
CA ASP A 252 6.47 -5.16 0.11
C ASP A 252 7.45 -6.08 0.83
N SER A 253 8.75 -5.94 0.54
CA SER A 253 9.81 -6.58 1.33
C SER A 253 10.27 -5.60 2.40
N LEU A 254 9.77 -5.78 3.62
CA LEU A 254 9.98 -4.82 4.72
C LEU A 254 11.06 -5.26 5.68
N TYR A 255 10.99 -6.49 6.14
CA TYR A 255 11.81 -7.02 7.24
C TYR A 255 12.81 -8.09 6.78
N GLU A 256 12.57 -8.72 5.64
CA GLU A 256 13.44 -9.77 5.10
C GLU A 256 14.87 -9.27 4.85
N PRO A 257 15.11 -8.04 4.33
CA PRO A 257 16.47 -7.53 4.16
C PRO A 257 17.21 -7.38 5.49
N LEU A 258 16.55 -6.82 6.52
CA LEU A 258 17.14 -6.66 7.84
C LEU A 258 17.36 -8.02 8.54
N CYS A 259 16.41 -8.94 8.46
CA CYS A 259 16.55 -10.30 9.00
C CYS A 259 17.72 -11.03 8.34
N ALA A 260 17.86 -10.93 7.01
CA ALA A 260 18.98 -11.51 6.27
C ALA A 260 20.32 -10.88 6.66
N TRP A 261 20.37 -9.55 6.85
CA TRP A 261 21.56 -8.87 7.37
C TRP A 261 21.91 -9.36 8.78
N CYS A 262 20.95 -9.44 9.70
CA CYS A 262 21.15 -9.96 11.04
C CYS A 262 21.73 -11.39 11.03
N CYS A 263 21.28 -12.27 10.13
CA CYS A 263 21.80 -13.59 9.94
C CYS A 263 23.30 -13.58 9.61
N THR A 264 23.72 -12.74 8.67
CA THR A 264 25.15 -12.61 8.31
C THR A 264 26.00 -12.13 9.50
N GLN A 265 25.44 -11.30 10.38
CA GLN A 265 26.14 -10.72 11.53
C GLN A 265 26.36 -11.69 12.69
N VAL A 266 25.72 -12.87 12.65
CA VAL A 266 25.88 -13.95 13.63
C VAL A 266 26.44 -15.22 13.00
N GLY A 267 27.19 -15.10 11.91
CA GLY A 267 27.90 -16.19 11.24
C GLY A 267 26.97 -17.19 10.55
N GLY A 268 25.84 -16.73 10.00
CA GLY A 268 24.90 -17.56 9.26
C GLY A 268 23.96 -18.39 10.13
N ARG A 269 23.99 -18.24 11.47
CA ARG A 269 23.04 -18.87 12.40
C ARG A 269 21.61 -18.43 12.07
N CYS A 270 20.66 -19.31 12.33
CA CYS A 270 19.24 -18.98 12.12
C CYS A 270 18.81 -17.81 13.02
N VAL A 271 18.22 -16.80 12.39
CA VAL A 271 17.56 -15.67 13.06
C VAL A 271 16.12 -15.57 12.60
N ARG A 272 15.22 -15.18 13.49
CA ARG A 272 13.79 -14.94 13.18
C ARG A 272 13.39 -13.53 13.55
N PHE A 273 12.50 -12.95 12.75
CA PHE A 273 11.79 -11.72 13.05
C PHE A 273 10.28 -11.99 12.99
N ASP A 274 9.58 -11.59 14.03
CA ASP A 274 8.13 -11.69 14.13
C ASP A 274 7.58 -10.32 14.50
N CYS A 275 6.86 -9.69 13.58
CA CYS A 275 6.22 -8.42 13.81
C CYS A 275 5.08 -8.58 14.82
N SER A 276 5.08 -7.82 15.89
CA SER A 276 3.95 -7.76 16.82
C SER A 276 2.73 -7.10 16.16
N ARG A 277 1.57 -7.24 16.78
CA ARG A 277 0.37 -6.53 16.32
C ARG A 277 0.52 -5.01 16.42
N GLU A 278 1.17 -4.53 17.48
CA GLU A 278 1.45 -3.10 17.66
C GLU A 278 2.40 -2.57 16.58
N GLU A 279 3.52 -3.29 16.31
CA GLU A 279 4.44 -2.95 15.23
C GLU A 279 3.74 -2.96 13.86
N THR A 280 2.78 -3.88 13.63
CA THR A 280 1.98 -3.92 12.41
C THR A 280 1.20 -2.60 12.18
N PHE A 281 0.71 -1.97 13.23
CA PHE A 281 0.02 -0.69 13.12
C PHE A 281 0.96 0.51 12.96
N VAL A 282 2.16 0.43 13.51
CA VAL A 282 3.09 1.56 13.60
C VAL A 282 4.08 1.60 12.44
N SER A 283 4.67 0.45 12.08
CA SER A 283 5.82 0.38 11.15
C SER A 283 5.52 -0.28 9.81
N ASN A 284 4.31 -0.82 9.63
CA ASN A 284 3.94 -1.57 8.44
C ASN A 284 3.21 -0.69 7.40
N ARG A 285 2.89 -1.29 6.23
CA ARG A 285 2.15 -0.61 5.17
C ARG A 285 0.68 -0.42 5.55
N VAL A 286 0.11 0.68 5.06
CA VAL A 286 -1.30 1.03 5.25
C VAL A 286 -1.97 1.32 3.89
N ARG A 287 -3.29 1.38 3.85
CA ARG A 287 -4.05 1.91 2.72
C ARG A 287 -3.83 3.42 2.63
N HIS A 288 -3.65 3.94 1.44
CA HIS A 288 -3.58 5.38 1.17
C HIS A 288 -4.86 6.09 1.65
N ALA A 289 -4.69 7.10 2.47
CA ALA A 289 -5.69 8.16 2.59
C ALA A 289 -5.63 8.99 1.30
N ILE A 290 -6.78 9.17 0.65
CA ILE A 290 -6.88 9.98 -0.57
C ILE A 290 -7.98 11.00 -0.38
N ARG A 291 -7.65 12.28 -0.60
CA ARG A 291 -8.60 13.37 -0.73
C ARG A 291 -8.89 13.58 -2.19
N ILE A 292 -10.16 13.56 -2.56
CA ILE A 292 -10.62 13.53 -3.95
C ILE A 292 -11.60 14.68 -4.17
N HIS A 293 -11.31 15.50 -5.17
CA HIS A 293 -12.18 16.58 -5.64
C HIS A 293 -12.79 16.16 -6.97
N ILE A 294 -14.11 16.23 -7.10
CA ILE A 294 -14.81 15.88 -8.34
C ILE A 294 -15.71 17.02 -8.74
N ILE A 295 -15.63 17.44 -10.00
CA ILE A 295 -16.52 18.38 -10.65
C ILE A 295 -17.14 17.69 -11.86
N SER A 296 -18.47 17.61 -11.91
CA SER A 296 -19.21 17.16 -13.09
C SER A 296 -20.10 18.26 -13.64
N TRP A 297 -20.11 18.37 -14.96
CA TRP A 297 -20.99 19.24 -15.70
C TRP A 297 -22.04 18.38 -16.40
N LEU A 298 -23.30 18.61 -16.06
CA LEU A 298 -24.44 17.76 -16.44
C LEU A 298 -25.37 18.53 -17.36
N ARG A 299 -25.91 17.86 -18.38
CA ARG A 299 -27.05 18.37 -19.12
C ARG A 299 -28.33 18.21 -18.31
N LYS A 300 -29.38 18.93 -18.70
CA LYS A 300 -30.70 18.86 -18.04
C LYS A 300 -31.32 17.47 -18.02
N ASP A 301 -30.96 16.64 -18.97
CA ASP A 301 -31.40 15.26 -19.06
C ASP A 301 -30.58 14.29 -18.18
N GLY A 302 -29.61 14.81 -17.43
CA GLY A 302 -28.74 14.03 -16.54
C GLY A 302 -27.51 13.40 -17.19
N THR A 303 -27.28 13.62 -18.51
CA THR A 303 -26.06 13.11 -19.16
C THR A 303 -24.83 13.93 -18.75
N ILE A 304 -23.69 13.26 -18.60
CA ILE A 304 -22.42 13.89 -18.20
C ILE A 304 -21.78 14.51 -19.45
N ALA A 305 -21.65 15.85 -19.46
CA ALA A 305 -20.99 16.58 -20.54
C ALA A 305 -19.47 16.65 -20.34
N ALA A 306 -19.02 16.92 -19.09
CA ALA A 306 -17.62 16.98 -18.72
C ALA A 306 -17.42 16.57 -17.26
N LYS A 307 -16.26 15.98 -16.94
CA LYS A 307 -15.87 15.63 -15.58
C LYS A 307 -14.41 15.99 -15.33
N LYS A 308 -14.12 16.63 -14.18
CA LYS A 308 -12.76 16.85 -13.69
C LYS A 308 -12.57 16.18 -12.35
N VAL A 309 -11.41 15.52 -12.14
CA VAL A 309 -11.05 14.83 -10.91
C VAL A 309 -9.65 15.22 -10.46
N GLU A 310 -9.50 15.60 -9.20
CA GLU A 310 -8.20 15.83 -8.58
C GLU A 310 -8.03 14.92 -7.37
N CYS A 311 -6.93 14.15 -7.33
CA CYS A 311 -6.64 13.21 -6.25
C CYS A 311 -5.36 13.59 -5.53
N PHE A 312 -5.41 13.76 -4.20
CA PHE A 312 -4.26 14.01 -3.33
C PHE A 312 -4.05 12.78 -2.45
N SER A 313 -3.08 11.95 -2.82
CA SER A 313 -2.80 10.69 -2.13
C SER A 313 -1.68 10.86 -1.12
N ASN A 314 -1.99 10.61 0.16
CA ASN A 314 -0.99 10.62 1.22
C ASN A 314 -0.17 9.33 1.17
N GLN A 315 1.09 9.44 0.75
CA GLN A 315 2.00 8.31 0.58
C GLN A 315 2.66 7.88 1.89
N GLY A 316 2.75 8.76 2.86
CA GLY A 316 3.61 8.55 4.01
C GLY A 316 5.09 8.71 3.66
N ALA A 317 5.98 8.12 4.46
CA ALA A 317 7.40 8.44 4.45
C ALA A 317 8.23 7.79 3.32
N TYR A 318 7.72 6.75 2.67
CA TYR A 318 8.46 5.97 1.66
C TYR A 318 7.59 5.61 0.46
N ALA A 319 8.19 5.48 -0.72
CA ALA A 319 7.52 5.37 -2.01
C ALA A 319 6.62 4.13 -2.17
N SER A 320 7.09 2.93 -1.76
CA SER A 320 6.33 1.69 -1.95
C SER A 320 5.65 1.63 -3.34
N HIS A 321 4.34 1.33 -3.39
CA HIS A 321 3.52 1.25 -4.60
C HIS A 321 2.78 2.56 -4.95
N GLY A 322 3.02 3.66 -4.25
CA GLY A 322 2.17 4.87 -4.30
C GLY A 322 1.94 5.46 -5.67
N HIS A 323 2.99 5.54 -6.48
CA HIS A 323 2.93 6.08 -7.83
C HIS A 323 1.95 5.33 -8.77
N SER A 324 1.73 4.03 -8.54
CA SER A 324 0.83 3.21 -9.36
C SER A 324 -0.59 3.19 -8.83
N ILE A 325 -0.77 3.29 -7.50
CA ILE A 325 -2.07 3.14 -6.83
C ILE A 325 -2.99 4.31 -7.16
N VAL A 326 -2.49 5.55 -7.03
CA VAL A 326 -3.33 6.72 -7.30
C VAL A 326 -3.61 6.88 -8.79
N ALA A 327 -2.68 6.51 -9.66
CA ALA A 327 -2.90 6.49 -11.11
C ALA A 327 -4.03 5.52 -11.49
N LYS A 328 -4.07 4.32 -10.87
CA LYS A 328 -5.16 3.37 -11.07
C LYS A 328 -6.49 3.91 -10.55
N ALA A 329 -6.50 4.55 -9.38
CA ALA A 329 -7.68 5.21 -8.84
C ALA A 329 -8.22 6.26 -9.82
N LEU A 330 -7.35 7.15 -10.34
CA LEU A 330 -7.72 8.20 -11.28
C LEU A 330 -8.38 7.62 -12.54
N GLY A 331 -7.79 6.59 -13.16
CA GLY A 331 -8.33 5.96 -14.36
C GLY A 331 -9.73 5.37 -14.18
N SER A 332 -10.10 4.98 -12.96
CA SER A 332 -11.41 4.37 -12.69
C SER A 332 -12.59 5.35 -12.72
N PHE A 333 -12.36 6.65 -12.54
CA PHE A 333 -13.43 7.67 -12.55
C PHE A 333 -14.09 7.87 -13.91
N ASN A 334 -13.51 7.35 -14.98
CA ASN A 334 -14.12 7.38 -16.31
C ASN A 334 -14.57 5.99 -16.81
N GLN A 335 -14.58 4.99 -15.93
CA GLN A 335 -14.99 3.62 -16.30
C GLN A 335 -16.47 3.38 -16.01
N HIS A 336 -16.93 3.54 -14.76
CA HIS A 336 -18.30 3.23 -14.39
C HIS A 336 -19.31 4.16 -15.05
N TYR A 337 -19.04 5.44 -15.03
CA TYR A 337 -19.86 6.51 -15.63
C TYR A 337 -19.05 7.25 -16.68
N PRO A 338 -18.96 6.70 -17.92
CA PRO A 338 -18.15 7.26 -18.98
C PRO A 338 -18.51 8.72 -19.28
N CYS A 339 -17.48 9.56 -19.33
CA CYS A 339 -17.61 10.95 -19.71
C CYS A 339 -16.80 11.22 -20.99
N PRO A 340 -17.37 11.83 -22.04
CA PRO A 340 -16.65 12.12 -23.27
C PRO A 340 -15.55 13.16 -23.13
N ASN A 341 -15.62 13.99 -22.08
CA ASN A 341 -14.66 15.06 -21.82
C ASN A 341 -14.19 14.99 -20.37
N PHE A 342 -13.15 14.19 -20.13
CA PHE A 342 -12.58 13.93 -18.81
C PHE A 342 -11.20 14.59 -18.69
N GLU A 343 -10.97 15.23 -17.56
CA GLU A 343 -9.65 15.73 -17.15
C GLU A 343 -9.37 15.28 -15.71
N GLY A 344 -8.19 14.74 -15.45
CA GLY A 344 -7.84 14.25 -14.15
C GLY A 344 -6.39 14.45 -13.78
N ASP A 345 -6.16 14.82 -12.52
CA ASP A 345 -4.87 15.01 -11.89
C ASP A 345 -4.77 14.15 -10.63
N ALA A 346 -3.66 13.43 -10.46
CA ALA A 346 -3.42 12.65 -9.27
C ALA A 346 -2.00 12.88 -8.75
N TYR A 347 -1.91 13.34 -7.51
CA TYR A 347 -0.67 13.61 -6.80
C TYR A 347 -0.43 12.53 -5.75
N THR A 348 0.75 11.91 -5.80
CA THR A 348 1.26 11.04 -4.72
C THR A 348 2.27 11.84 -3.93
N VAL A 349 2.03 12.04 -2.63
CA VAL A 349 2.75 13.03 -1.83
C VAL A 349 3.34 12.39 -0.58
N PHE A 350 4.64 12.58 -0.35
CA PHE A 350 5.31 12.16 0.86
C PHE A 350 4.87 12.98 2.07
N THR A 351 4.74 12.29 3.21
CA THR A 351 4.44 12.90 4.52
C THR A 351 5.11 12.09 5.64
N ASN A 352 5.19 12.65 6.84
CA ASN A 352 5.78 11.98 8.00
C ASN A 352 4.83 10.97 8.66
N ARG A 353 4.15 10.15 7.85
CA ARG A 353 3.26 9.05 8.29
C ARG A 353 3.83 7.68 7.92
N PRO A 354 3.34 6.58 8.49
CA PRO A 354 3.64 5.23 8.00
C PRO A 354 3.39 5.16 6.50
N ALA A 355 4.32 4.51 5.78
CA ALA A 355 4.23 4.46 4.33
C ALA A 355 2.99 3.69 3.87
N ALA A 356 2.25 4.26 2.95
CA ALA A 356 1.13 3.59 2.31
C ALA A 356 1.63 2.67 1.18
N GLY A 357 0.93 1.55 0.98
CA GLY A 357 1.28 0.54 -0.01
C GLY A 357 0.07 -0.16 -0.60
N ALA A 358 0.32 -1.32 -1.21
CA ALA A 358 -0.74 -2.11 -1.80
C ALA A 358 -1.74 -2.59 -0.74
N MET A 359 -3.02 -2.38 -1.00
CA MET A 359 -4.13 -2.98 -0.25
C MET A 359 -5.26 -3.36 -1.20
N ARG A 360 -5.97 -4.45 -0.89
CA ARG A 360 -7.05 -5.04 -1.68
C ARG A 360 -7.90 -4.00 -2.42
N GLY A 361 -7.92 -4.07 -3.76
CA GLY A 361 -8.55 -3.10 -4.65
C GLY A 361 -7.63 -2.03 -5.23
N TYR A 362 -6.44 -1.79 -4.63
CA TYR A 362 -5.34 -0.98 -5.21
C TYR A 362 -5.79 0.39 -5.72
N GLY A 363 -6.45 1.19 -4.84
CA GLY A 363 -7.00 2.51 -5.15
C GLY A 363 -8.49 2.51 -5.54
N MET A 364 -9.00 1.40 -6.06
CA MET A 364 -10.41 1.29 -6.48
C MET A 364 -11.44 1.54 -5.35
N PRO A 365 -11.26 1.04 -4.10
CA PRO A 365 -12.24 1.30 -3.06
C PRO A 365 -12.41 2.78 -2.73
N GLN A 366 -11.30 3.55 -2.75
CA GLN A 366 -11.33 4.99 -2.51
C GLN A 366 -12.04 5.73 -3.65
N ALA A 367 -11.68 5.38 -4.90
CA ALA A 367 -12.29 5.95 -6.08
C ALA A 367 -13.78 5.61 -6.18
N SER A 368 -14.15 4.34 -5.94
CA SER A 368 -15.56 3.92 -5.99
C SER A 368 -16.41 4.62 -4.93
N PHE A 369 -15.88 4.80 -3.71
CA PHE A 369 -16.57 5.56 -2.67
C PHE A 369 -16.85 6.99 -3.15
N ALA A 370 -15.84 7.67 -3.69
CA ALA A 370 -15.97 9.05 -4.14
C ALA A 370 -16.90 9.19 -5.35
N ASP A 371 -16.73 8.33 -6.37
CA ASP A 371 -17.52 8.38 -7.61
C ASP A 371 -19.00 8.04 -7.36
N GLU A 372 -19.29 7.04 -6.53
CA GLU A 372 -20.65 6.67 -6.16
C GLU A 372 -21.33 7.70 -5.27
N SER A 373 -20.58 8.32 -4.33
CA SER A 373 -21.10 9.43 -3.53
C SER A 373 -21.38 10.66 -4.41
N HIS A 374 -20.50 10.92 -5.37
CA HIS A 374 -20.68 12.03 -6.32
C HIS A 374 -21.86 11.80 -7.27
N ALA A 375 -22.12 10.54 -7.66
CA ALA A 375 -23.29 10.19 -8.46
C ALA A 375 -24.62 10.54 -7.77
N GLU A 376 -24.70 10.40 -6.43
CA GLU A 376 -25.87 10.88 -5.65
C GLU A 376 -26.06 12.39 -5.78
N GLU A 377 -24.97 13.17 -5.64
CA GLU A 377 -25.03 14.64 -5.77
C GLU A 377 -25.36 15.07 -7.21
N CYS A 378 -24.84 14.36 -8.21
CA CYS A 378 -25.21 14.58 -9.61
C CYS A 378 -26.70 14.33 -9.86
N ALA A 379 -27.24 13.20 -9.39
CA ALA A 379 -28.65 12.89 -9.51
C ALA A 379 -29.55 13.96 -8.89
N LYS A 380 -29.20 14.39 -7.67
CA LYS A 380 -29.89 15.48 -6.95
C LYS A 380 -29.85 16.80 -7.71
N ALA A 381 -28.69 17.16 -8.28
CA ALA A 381 -28.51 18.41 -9.01
C ALA A 381 -29.43 18.52 -10.25
N VAL A 382 -29.73 17.40 -10.91
CA VAL A 382 -30.59 17.33 -12.10
C VAL A 382 -32.03 16.88 -11.80
N GLY A 383 -32.37 16.63 -10.51
CA GLY A 383 -33.71 16.22 -10.09
C GLY A 383 -34.10 14.78 -10.46
N MET A 384 -33.12 13.92 -10.67
CA MET A 384 -33.31 12.49 -10.93
C MET A 384 -33.23 11.66 -9.64
N THR A 385 -33.84 10.47 -9.65
CA THR A 385 -33.52 9.49 -8.60
C THR A 385 -32.09 8.96 -8.80
N PRO A 386 -31.40 8.59 -7.70
CA PRO A 386 -30.05 8.01 -7.80
C PRO A 386 -29.99 6.77 -8.71
N LEU A 387 -31.05 5.97 -8.74
CA LEU A 387 -31.15 4.79 -9.58
C LEU A 387 -31.26 5.15 -11.06
N ASP A 388 -32.14 6.10 -11.41
CA ASP A 388 -32.33 6.52 -12.81
C ASP A 388 -31.07 7.16 -13.38
N TYR A 389 -30.39 7.97 -12.58
CA TYR A 389 -29.09 8.56 -12.96
C TYR A 389 -28.05 7.47 -13.28
N ARG A 390 -27.94 6.44 -12.43
CA ARG A 390 -27.02 5.31 -12.66
C ARG A 390 -27.42 4.52 -13.91
N TRP A 391 -28.69 4.18 -14.06
CA TRP A 391 -29.21 3.47 -15.24
C TRP A 391 -28.85 4.20 -16.56
N GLN A 392 -28.95 5.51 -16.55
CA GLN A 392 -28.67 6.32 -17.72
C GLN A 392 -27.19 6.38 -18.06
N ASN A 393 -26.34 6.64 -17.06
CA ASN A 393 -24.93 6.97 -17.25
C ASN A 393 -23.99 5.76 -17.12
N LEU A 394 -24.46 4.62 -16.59
CA LEU A 394 -23.63 3.42 -16.46
C LEU A 394 -23.13 2.95 -17.83
N MET A 395 -21.83 2.59 -17.91
CA MET A 395 -21.24 2.04 -19.13
C MET A 395 -22.07 0.86 -19.69
N LYS A 396 -22.09 0.76 -21.02
CA LYS A 396 -22.89 -0.23 -21.78
C LYS A 396 -21.96 -1.11 -22.61
N PRO A 397 -22.40 -2.34 -23.00
CA PRO A 397 -21.64 -3.14 -23.95
C PRO A 397 -21.27 -2.36 -25.21
N GLY A 398 -20.04 -2.55 -25.70
CA GLY A 398 -19.43 -1.76 -26.76
C GLY A 398 -18.70 -0.49 -26.30
N TYR A 399 -18.77 -0.13 -25.00
CA TYR A 399 -17.93 0.94 -24.46
C TYR A 399 -16.47 0.53 -24.48
N VAL A 400 -15.62 1.38 -25.06
CA VAL A 400 -14.15 1.24 -25.02
C VAL A 400 -13.59 2.27 -24.07
N ASP A 401 -12.90 1.81 -23.03
CA ASP A 401 -12.24 2.67 -22.06
C ASP A 401 -11.16 3.53 -22.72
N GLY A 402 -11.24 4.85 -22.55
CA GLY A 402 -10.32 5.80 -23.15
C GLY A 402 -8.86 5.70 -22.68
N PHE A 403 -8.58 5.00 -21.57
CA PHE A 403 -7.24 4.86 -21.00
C PHE A 403 -6.65 3.47 -21.22
N SER A 404 -7.42 2.41 -20.93
CA SER A 404 -6.95 1.02 -21.07
C SER A 404 -7.20 0.43 -22.45
N HIS A 405 -8.07 1.05 -23.25
CA HIS A 405 -8.56 0.58 -24.54
C HIS A 405 -9.26 -0.79 -24.46
N ASN A 406 -9.70 -1.19 -23.28
CA ASN A 406 -10.50 -2.40 -23.11
C ASN A 406 -11.95 -2.13 -23.46
N GLU A 407 -12.56 -3.09 -24.17
CA GLU A 407 -13.97 -3.06 -24.51
C GLU A 407 -14.80 -3.82 -23.48
N LEU A 408 -15.97 -3.26 -23.11
CA LEU A 408 -16.96 -3.95 -22.30
C LEU A 408 -17.85 -4.82 -23.20
N TYR A 409 -17.78 -6.14 -23.01
CA TYR A 409 -18.54 -7.11 -23.84
C TYR A 409 -19.89 -7.54 -23.26
N GLU A 410 -20.10 -7.35 -21.93
CA GLU A 410 -21.26 -7.88 -21.21
C GLU A 410 -21.95 -6.82 -20.35
N ASP A 411 -23.29 -6.93 -20.21
CA ASP A 411 -24.09 -6.05 -19.33
C ASP A 411 -24.31 -6.66 -17.94
N SER A 412 -23.23 -7.11 -17.30
CA SER A 412 -23.30 -7.73 -15.97
C SER A 412 -23.66 -6.73 -14.87
N TYR A 413 -23.31 -5.45 -15.04
CA TYR A 413 -23.67 -4.40 -14.07
C TYR A 413 -25.17 -4.25 -13.91
N ARG A 414 -25.91 -4.13 -15.04
CA ARG A 414 -27.37 -4.02 -15.03
C ARG A 414 -28.01 -5.26 -14.46
N GLN A 415 -27.57 -6.44 -14.86
CA GLN A 415 -28.06 -7.71 -14.32
C GLN A 415 -27.85 -7.81 -12.80
N CYS A 416 -26.72 -7.33 -12.27
CA CYS A 416 -26.46 -7.28 -10.82
C CYS A 416 -27.43 -6.32 -10.12
N MET A 417 -27.66 -5.14 -10.68
CA MET A 417 -28.60 -4.15 -10.15
C MET A 417 -30.03 -4.71 -10.12
N GLU A 418 -30.53 -5.27 -11.22
CA GLU A 418 -31.86 -5.87 -11.32
C GLU A 418 -32.07 -6.99 -10.29
N LYS A 419 -31.11 -7.91 -10.18
CA LYS A 419 -31.17 -9.01 -9.21
C LYS A 419 -31.10 -8.47 -7.77
N GLY A 420 -30.26 -7.49 -7.52
CA GLY A 420 -30.13 -6.84 -6.21
C GLY A 420 -31.42 -6.12 -5.81
N MET A 421 -31.98 -5.31 -6.70
CA MET A 421 -33.27 -4.61 -6.48
C MET A 421 -34.39 -5.56 -6.14
N LYS A 422 -34.52 -6.66 -6.91
CA LYS A 422 -35.50 -7.70 -6.66
C LYS A 422 -35.30 -8.38 -5.31
N ALA A 423 -34.04 -8.71 -4.98
CA ALA A 423 -33.72 -9.43 -3.73
C ALA A 423 -34.01 -8.62 -2.47
N ILE A 424 -33.85 -7.29 -2.50
CA ILE A 424 -34.14 -6.41 -1.35
C ILE A 424 -35.56 -5.85 -1.35
N GLY A 425 -36.41 -6.13 -2.34
CA GLY A 425 -37.74 -5.52 -2.48
C GLY A 425 -37.67 -4.01 -2.68
N TYR A 426 -36.78 -3.53 -3.56
CA TYR A 426 -36.45 -2.10 -3.71
C TYR A 426 -37.67 -1.23 -3.96
N GLU A 427 -38.53 -1.59 -4.95
CA GLU A 427 -39.69 -0.80 -5.35
C GLU A 427 -40.72 -0.64 -4.23
N GLU A 428 -40.92 -1.71 -3.43
CA GLU A 428 -41.85 -1.70 -2.29
C GLU A 428 -41.31 -0.80 -1.18
N LYS A 429 -40.00 -0.88 -0.93
CA LYS A 429 -39.35 -0.06 0.10
C LYS A 429 -39.33 1.43 -0.28
N VAL A 430 -39.06 1.75 -1.54
CA VAL A 430 -39.12 3.15 -2.02
C VAL A 430 -40.52 3.72 -1.78
N LYS A 431 -41.57 2.98 -2.07
CA LYS A 431 -42.96 3.41 -1.82
C LYS A 431 -43.24 3.56 -0.31
N ALA A 432 -42.74 2.62 0.50
CA ALA A 432 -42.97 2.62 1.95
C ALA A 432 -42.23 3.75 2.68
N TYR A 433 -41.07 4.17 2.16
CA TYR A 433 -40.22 5.19 2.79
C TYR A 433 -40.22 6.53 2.04
N ALA A 434 -41.15 6.75 1.13
CA ALA A 434 -41.30 7.99 0.34
C ALA A 434 -41.87 9.19 1.11
N ASN A 435 -41.91 9.15 2.46
CA ASN A 435 -42.41 10.24 3.32
C ASN A 435 -41.30 11.06 3.92
#